data_7db1544704a9912dcfa07982d9d0ccfd
#
_entry.id   7db1544704a9912dcfa07982d9d0ccfd
#
_cell.length_a   1.000
_cell.length_b   1.000
_cell.length_c   1.000
_cell.angle_alpha   90.00
_cell.angle_beta   90.00
_cell.angle_gamma   90.00
#
_symmetry.space_group_name_H-M   'P 1'
#
loop_
_entity.id
_entity.type
_entity.pdbx_description
1 polymer ?
#
loop_
_entity_poly.entity_id
_entity_poly.type
_entity_poly.pdbx_seq_one_letter_code
_entity_poly.pdbx_strand_id
1 'polypeptide(L)'
;WTKTKNIELIKNYSKWFGLRYELLYFYNVYGPGQILNTKMAAVIGIFENQFLKKKSLTIVKPGSQKRDFTHIDDIVTGCYLAWKKGRQSEYMLGTKKQYSIIEVAKMFKTKIRYIPSRKGERFKSSIINNNAYKHLGYSASIDIPNYIENFISKNNFS
;
A
#
# COMPACT_ATOMS: atom_id res chain seq x y z
N TRP A 1 -4.50 16.91 7.48
CA TRP A 1 -5.28 18.13 7.23
C TRP A 1 -5.39 18.43 5.71
N THR A 2 -4.29 18.59 4.97
CA THR A 2 -4.29 18.95 3.54
C THR A 2 -5.16 18.03 2.67
N LYS A 3 -5.00 16.71 2.80
CA LYS A 3 -5.80 15.74 2.02
C LYS A 3 -7.31 15.87 2.30
N THR A 4 -7.70 16.12 3.55
CA THR A 4 -9.11 16.33 3.92
C THR A 4 -9.67 17.57 3.24
N LYS A 5 -8.92 18.68 3.24
CA LYS A 5 -9.34 19.92 2.58
C LYS A 5 -9.43 19.78 1.05
N ASN A 6 -8.52 18.99 0.43
CA ASN A 6 -8.64 18.70 -1.00
C ASN A 6 -9.92 17.91 -1.32
N ILE A 7 -10.34 16.98 -0.46
CA ILE A 7 -11.61 16.25 -0.64
C ILE A 7 -12.81 17.21 -0.54
N GLU A 8 -12.84 18.11 0.45
CA GLU A 8 -13.88 19.13 0.58
C GLU A 8 -13.93 20.02 -0.68
N LEU A 9 -12.79 20.45 -1.18
CA LEU A 9 -12.69 21.27 -2.38
C LEU A 9 -13.27 20.54 -3.61
N ILE A 10 -12.90 19.28 -3.84
CA ILE A 10 -13.42 18.47 -4.95
C ILE A 10 -14.95 18.33 -4.85
N LYS A 11 -15.49 18.06 -3.65
CA LYS A 11 -16.94 17.96 -3.42
C LYS A 11 -17.66 19.28 -3.70
N ASN A 12 -17.06 20.42 -3.35
CA ASN A 12 -17.61 21.73 -3.64
C ASN A 12 -17.60 22.04 -5.14
N TYR A 13 -16.50 21.74 -5.85
CA TYR A 13 -16.43 21.90 -7.31
C TYR A 13 -17.45 21.01 -8.03
N SER A 14 -17.66 19.80 -7.56
CA SER A 14 -18.72 18.93 -8.08
C SER A 14 -20.09 19.59 -7.92
N LYS A 15 -20.37 20.13 -6.73
CA LYS A 15 -21.66 20.80 -6.43
C LYS A 15 -21.88 22.06 -7.24
N TRP A 16 -20.85 22.88 -7.41
CA TRP A 16 -20.96 24.21 -8.05
C TRP A 16 -20.90 24.13 -9.58
N PHE A 17 -20.10 23.21 -10.13
CA PHE A 17 -19.76 23.18 -11.55
C PHE A 17 -20.06 21.84 -12.22
N GLY A 18 -20.70 20.89 -11.52
CA GLY A 18 -21.02 19.59 -12.07
C GLY A 18 -19.80 18.69 -12.33
N LEU A 19 -18.65 18.96 -11.68
CA LEU A 19 -17.43 18.16 -11.83
C LEU A 19 -17.70 16.71 -11.43
N ARG A 20 -17.49 15.77 -12.33
CA ARG A 20 -17.53 14.34 -12.02
C ARG A 20 -16.19 13.91 -11.43
N TYR A 21 -16.21 13.14 -10.35
CA TYR A 21 -14.99 12.68 -9.67
C TYR A 21 -15.17 11.30 -9.05
N GLU A 22 -14.06 10.62 -8.84
CA GLU A 22 -13.98 9.43 -7.98
C GLU A 22 -12.84 9.63 -6.99
N LEU A 23 -13.07 9.35 -5.70
CA LEU A 23 -12.05 9.42 -4.67
C LEU A 23 -11.47 8.04 -4.42
N LEU A 24 -10.17 7.88 -4.68
CA LEU A 24 -9.49 6.61 -4.55
C LEU A 24 -8.50 6.66 -3.37
N TYR A 25 -8.62 5.71 -2.46
CA TYR A 25 -7.73 5.55 -1.31
C TYR A 25 -6.83 4.34 -1.52
N PHE A 26 -5.51 4.58 -1.59
CA PHE A 26 -4.50 3.54 -1.76
C PHE A 26 -3.91 3.13 -0.41
N TYR A 27 -3.70 1.83 -0.24
CA TYR A 27 -3.11 1.25 0.96
C TYR A 27 -1.73 0.67 0.63
N ASN A 28 -0.69 1.17 1.30
CA ASN A 28 0.71 0.72 1.25
C ASN A 28 1.09 0.00 -0.06
N VAL A 29 1.05 0.75 -1.16
CA VAL A 29 1.28 0.22 -2.51
C VAL A 29 2.71 -0.30 -2.61
N TYR A 30 2.87 -1.47 -3.23
CA TYR A 30 4.15 -2.10 -3.51
C TYR A 30 4.16 -2.72 -4.92
N GLY A 31 5.34 -3.02 -5.45
CA GLY A 31 5.48 -3.70 -6.73
C GLY A 31 6.68 -3.20 -7.55
N PRO A 32 6.86 -3.70 -8.77
CA PRO A 32 7.96 -3.31 -9.64
C PRO A 32 8.01 -1.79 -9.87
N GLY A 33 9.23 -1.23 -9.93
CA GLY A 33 9.45 0.20 -10.15
C GLY A 33 9.29 1.08 -8.89
N GLN A 34 9.03 0.50 -7.71
CA GLN A 34 8.94 1.27 -6.47
C GLN A 34 10.29 1.90 -6.08
N ILE A 35 10.21 3.00 -5.33
CA ILE A 35 11.41 3.70 -4.84
C ILE A 35 12.11 2.85 -3.78
N LEU A 36 13.41 2.56 -3.97
CA LEU A 36 14.16 1.64 -3.10
C LEU A 36 15.05 2.36 -2.07
N ASN A 37 15.60 3.52 -2.37
CA ASN A 37 16.76 4.06 -1.63
C ASN A 37 16.67 5.54 -1.25
N THR A 38 15.49 6.10 -1.13
CA THR A 38 15.29 7.48 -0.67
C THR A 38 14.51 7.53 0.64
N LYS A 39 14.43 8.74 1.26
CA LYS A 39 13.57 8.99 2.43
C LYS A 39 12.08 8.79 2.13
N MET A 40 11.70 8.73 0.85
CA MET A 40 10.33 8.50 0.37
C MET A 40 10.00 7.03 0.13
N ALA A 41 10.99 6.14 0.24
CA ALA A 41 10.78 4.71 0.03
C ALA A 41 9.77 4.12 1.04
N ALA A 42 8.81 3.34 0.52
CA ALA A 42 7.90 2.56 1.35
C ALA A 42 8.62 1.34 1.95
N VAL A 43 8.03 0.73 2.98
CA VAL A 43 8.70 -0.34 3.76
C VAL A 43 9.13 -1.54 2.90
N ILE A 44 8.33 -1.93 1.89
CA ILE A 44 8.68 -3.03 1.00
C ILE A 44 9.91 -2.67 0.17
N GLY A 45 9.95 -1.48 -0.43
CA GLY A 45 11.11 -1.02 -1.18
C GLY A 45 12.38 -0.91 -0.32
N ILE A 46 12.24 -0.49 0.95
CA ILE A 46 13.37 -0.50 1.90
C ILE A 46 13.88 -1.93 2.12
N PHE A 47 12.98 -2.89 2.34
CA PHE A 47 13.36 -4.28 2.57
C PHE A 47 14.00 -4.91 1.33
N GLU A 48 13.46 -4.69 0.14
CA GLU A 48 14.06 -5.14 -1.12
C GLU A 48 15.47 -4.58 -1.30
N ASN A 49 15.68 -3.27 -1.10
CA ASN A 49 17.00 -2.65 -1.21
C ASN A 49 18.00 -3.23 -0.19
N GLN A 50 17.54 -3.47 1.04
CA GLN A 50 18.38 -4.06 2.08
C GLN A 50 18.72 -5.52 1.77
N PHE A 51 17.76 -6.28 1.26
CA PHE A 51 17.95 -7.66 0.83
C PHE A 51 18.97 -7.75 -0.32
N LEU A 52 18.81 -6.97 -1.37
CA LEU A 52 19.74 -6.91 -2.51
C LEU A 52 21.16 -6.53 -2.09
N LYS A 53 21.30 -5.69 -1.08
CA LYS A 53 22.61 -5.31 -0.50
C LYS A 53 23.13 -6.28 0.56
N LYS A 54 22.49 -7.44 0.74
CA LYS A 54 22.85 -8.46 1.76
C LYS A 54 22.94 -7.87 3.19
N LYS A 55 22.11 -6.84 3.48
CA LYS A 55 22.03 -6.17 4.80
C LYS A 55 20.85 -6.70 5.61
N SER A 56 20.94 -6.57 6.95
CA SER A 56 19.80 -6.84 7.82
C SER A 56 18.65 -5.89 7.54
N LEU A 57 17.42 -6.41 7.54
CA LEU A 57 16.22 -5.59 7.42
C LEU A 57 16.02 -4.76 8.69
N THR A 58 15.73 -3.47 8.52
CA THR A 58 15.52 -2.56 9.65
C THR A 58 14.03 -2.37 9.94
N ILE A 59 13.61 -2.70 11.15
CA ILE A 59 12.23 -2.55 11.60
C ILE A 59 12.17 -1.46 12.69
N VAL A 60 11.27 -0.49 12.49
CA VAL A 60 10.93 0.48 13.54
C VAL A 60 10.14 -0.21 14.63
N LYS A 61 10.62 -0.11 15.90
CA LYS A 61 9.91 -0.70 17.05
C LYS A 61 8.47 -0.19 17.16
N PRO A 62 7.52 -1.04 17.57
CA PRO A 62 7.68 -2.45 17.97
C PRO A 62 7.66 -3.45 16.80
N GLY A 63 7.33 -3.06 15.56
CA GLY A 63 7.20 -3.94 14.39
C GLY A 63 5.83 -4.63 14.26
N SER A 64 4.98 -4.50 15.27
CA SER A 64 3.61 -5.05 15.29
C SER A 64 2.58 -4.18 14.55
N GLN A 65 3.00 -3.03 14.03
CA GLN A 65 2.12 -2.14 13.25
C GLN A 65 1.58 -2.89 12.02
N LYS A 66 0.26 -3.01 11.93
CA LYS A 66 -0.41 -3.69 10.83
C LYS A 66 -0.69 -2.75 9.67
N ARG A 67 -0.52 -3.26 8.45
CA ARG A 67 -0.80 -2.56 7.18
C ARG A 67 -1.51 -3.49 6.22
N ASP A 68 -2.37 -2.92 5.41
CA ASP A 68 -2.87 -3.54 4.20
C ASP A 68 -1.86 -3.20 3.09
N PHE A 69 -1.32 -4.22 2.43
CA PHE A 69 -0.36 -4.07 1.34
C PHE A 69 -1.02 -4.45 0.02
N THR A 70 -1.04 -3.53 -0.94
CA THR A 70 -1.72 -3.73 -2.21
C THR A 70 -0.75 -3.60 -3.38
N HIS A 71 -0.73 -4.58 -4.26
CA HIS A 71 0.15 -4.57 -5.43
C HIS A 71 -0.24 -3.46 -6.41
N ILE A 72 0.75 -2.89 -7.10
CA ILE A 72 0.53 -1.79 -8.05
C ILE A 72 -0.46 -2.16 -9.17
N ASP A 73 -0.41 -3.39 -9.69
CA ASP A 73 -1.32 -3.82 -10.76
C ASP A 73 -2.77 -3.90 -10.28
N ASP A 74 -3.00 -4.30 -9.02
CA ASP A 74 -4.33 -4.25 -8.41
C ASP A 74 -4.81 -2.79 -8.25
N ILE A 75 -3.92 -1.87 -7.88
CA ILE A 75 -4.24 -0.43 -7.80
C ILE A 75 -4.62 0.12 -9.19
N VAL A 76 -3.82 -0.18 -10.23
CA VAL A 76 -4.10 0.25 -11.60
C VAL A 76 -5.45 -0.30 -12.08
N THR A 77 -5.72 -1.59 -11.81
CA THR A 77 -7.01 -2.22 -12.10
C THR A 77 -8.15 -1.49 -11.38
N GLY A 78 -7.98 -1.16 -10.10
CA GLY A 78 -8.97 -0.40 -9.33
C GLY A 78 -9.22 1.00 -9.88
N CYS A 79 -8.18 1.71 -10.30
CA CYS A 79 -8.29 3.02 -10.95
C CYS A 79 -9.08 2.93 -12.28
N TYR A 80 -8.75 1.94 -13.11
CA TYR A 80 -9.45 1.70 -14.38
C TYR A 80 -10.94 1.39 -14.17
N LEU A 81 -11.25 0.53 -13.20
CA LEU A 81 -12.63 0.19 -12.86
C LEU A 81 -13.39 1.41 -12.31
N ALA A 82 -12.76 2.23 -11.48
CA ALA A 82 -13.36 3.45 -10.96
C ALA A 82 -13.66 4.46 -12.08
N TRP A 83 -12.72 4.64 -13.01
CA TRP A 83 -12.96 5.46 -14.20
C TRP A 83 -14.15 4.97 -15.04
N LYS A 84 -14.26 3.64 -15.23
CA LYS A 84 -15.25 3.05 -16.12
C LYS A 84 -16.64 2.89 -15.48
N LYS A 85 -16.73 2.61 -14.19
CA LYS A 85 -17.94 2.22 -13.45
C LYS A 85 -18.25 3.07 -12.24
N GLY A 86 -17.43 4.10 -11.97
CA GLY A 86 -17.56 4.96 -10.81
C GLY A 86 -18.91 5.68 -10.74
N ARG A 87 -19.34 5.97 -9.52
CA ARG A 87 -20.66 6.55 -9.19
C ARG A 87 -20.50 7.79 -8.30
N GLN A 88 -19.48 8.59 -8.55
CA GLN A 88 -19.12 9.76 -7.74
C GLN A 88 -18.99 9.41 -6.24
N SER A 89 -18.18 8.42 -5.94
CA SER A 89 -18.06 7.83 -4.62
C SER A 89 -16.60 7.71 -4.15
N GLU A 90 -16.45 7.17 -2.95
CA GLU A 90 -15.15 6.91 -2.32
C GLU A 90 -14.87 5.41 -2.38
N TYR A 91 -13.72 5.05 -2.97
CA TYR A 91 -13.30 3.66 -3.19
C TYR A 91 -11.98 3.38 -2.49
N MET A 92 -11.98 2.41 -1.63
CA MET A 92 -10.79 1.93 -0.92
C MET A 92 -10.20 0.74 -1.63
N LEU A 93 -9.05 0.96 -2.30
CA LEU A 93 -8.35 -0.05 -3.08
C LEU A 93 -7.32 -0.75 -2.19
N GLY A 94 -7.71 -1.84 -1.58
CA GLY A 94 -6.89 -2.65 -0.68
C GLY A 94 -7.28 -4.13 -0.76
N THR A 95 -6.46 -4.97 -0.11
CA THR A 95 -6.64 -6.44 -0.08
C THR A 95 -7.61 -6.89 1.01
N LYS A 96 -7.91 -6.04 1.98
CA LYS A 96 -8.59 -6.35 3.26
C LYS A 96 -7.79 -7.30 4.17
N LYS A 97 -6.61 -7.74 3.77
CA LYS A 97 -5.71 -8.59 4.52
C LYS A 97 -4.57 -7.75 5.08
N GLN A 98 -4.37 -7.82 6.38
CA GLN A 98 -3.37 -7.01 7.06
C GLN A 98 -2.21 -7.88 7.53
N TYR A 99 -1.00 -7.38 7.33
CA TYR A 99 0.22 -7.96 7.87
C TYR A 99 0.94 -6.94 8.77
N SER A 100 1.53 -7.40 9.85
CA SER A 100 2.45 -6.58 10.62
C SER A 100 3.79 -6.42 9.86
N ILE A 101 4.52 -5.36 10.18
CA ILE A 101 5.83 -5.12 9.57
C ILE A 101 6.81 -6.26 9.86
N ILE A 102 6.73 -6.85 11.06
CA ILE A 102 7.57 -8.00 11.42
C ILE A 102 7.22 -9.28 10.64
N GLU A 103 5.92 -9.54 10.37
CA GLU A 103 5.50 -10.67 9.53
C GLU A 103 6.05 -10.52 8.12
N VAL A 104 5.92 -9.34 7.52
CA VAL A 104 6.46 -9.07 6.18
C VAL A 104 7.98 -9.20 6.15
N ALA A 105 8.69 -8.67 7.14
CA ALA A 105 10.15 -8.81 7.21
C ALA A 105 10.61 -10.27 7.31
N LYS A 106 9.88 -11.11 8.05
CA LYS A 106 10.17 -12.55 8.16
C LYS A 106 10.04 -13.30 6.84
N MET A 107 9.17 -12.85 5.92
CA MET A 107 9.02 -13.45 4.59
C MET A 107 10.30 -13.37 3.76
N PHE A 108 11.15 -12.36 3.98
CA PHE A 108 12.45 -12.22 3.29
C PHE A 108 13.51 -13.22 3.77
N LYS A 109 13.26 -13.98 4.83
CA LYS A 109 14.18 -15.04 5.35
C LYS A 109 15.61 -14.55 5.63
N THR A 110 15.77 -13.31 6.07
CA THR A 110 17.08 -12.68 6.36
C THR A 110 17.14 -12.07 7.75
N LYS A 111 18.32 -11.64 8.19
CA LYS A 111 18.51 -11.03 9.51
C LYS A 111 17.68 -9.76 9.67
N ILE A 112 17.10 -9.57 10.86
CA ILE A 112 16.29 -8.41 11.22
C ILE A 112 16.99 -7.63 12.31
N ARG A 113 16.99 -6.30 12.19
CA ARG A 113 17.50 -5.37 13.22
C ARG A 113 16.41 -4.35 13.55
N TYR A 114 16.17 -4.15 14.83
CA TYR A 114 15.23 -3.12 15.29
C TYR A 114 15.91 -1.75 15.41
N ILE A 115 15.19 -0.72 15.01
CA ILE A 115 15.57 0.68 15.22
C ILE A 115 14.55 1.37 16.15
N PRO A 116 14.90 2.48 16.81
CA PRO A 116 14.00 3.19 17.71
C PRO A 116 12.68 3.57 17.06
N SER A 117 11.63 3.64 17.87
CA SER A 117 10.30 4.11 17.44
C SER A 117 10.35 5.56 16.98
N ARG A 118 9.43 5.93 16.06
CA ARG A 118 9.28 7.30 15.55
C ARG A 118 8.01 7.93 16.12
N LYS A 119 8.05 9.23 16.40
CA LYS A 119 6.82 9.98 16.76
C LYS A 119 5.84 9.95 15.59
N GLY A 120 4.55 9.75 15.87
CA GLY A 120 3.49 9.73 14.87
C GLY A 120 3.33 8.41 14.10
N GLU A 121 3.96 7.33 14.55
CA GLU A 121 3.77 5.99 13.96
C GLU A 121 2.31 5.54 14.11
N ARG A 122 1.65 5.18 12.99
CA ARG A 122 0.28 4.63 13.02
C ARG A 122 0.32 3.14 13.28
N PHE A 123 -0.43 2.65 14.27
CA PHE A 123 -0.47 1.23 14.62
C PHE A 123 -1.40 0.41 13.71
N LYS A 124 -2.44 1.02 13.15
CA LYS A 124 -3.43 0.32 12.32
C LYS A 124 -3.91 1.21 11.18
N SER A 125 -4.09 0.61 10.01
CA SER A 125 -4.88 1.17 8.91
C SER A 125 -6.02 0.21 8.60
N SER A 126 -7.22 0.72 8.38
CA SER A 126 -8.39 -0.12 8.10
C SER A 126 -9.13 0.38 6.86
N ILE A 127 -9.66 -0.57 6.10
CA ILE A 127 -10.64 -0.32 5.05
C ILE A 127 -11.98 -0.08 5.74
N ILE A 128 -12.58 1.09 5.56
CA ILE A 128 -13.80 1.52 6.24
C ILE A 128 -15.08 1.35 5.41
N ASN A 129 -14.97 1.05 4.11
CA ASN A 129 -16.13 0.73 3.28
C ASN A 129 -15.84 -0.36 2.25
N ASN A 130 -16.88 -0.92 1.66
CA ASN A 130 -16.81 -1.97 0.64
C ASN A 130 -17.22 -1.49 -0.76
N ASN A 131 -17.23 -0.18 -1.02
CA ASN A 131 -17.74 0.39 -2.27
C ASN A 131 -16.95 -0.11 -3.49
N ALA A 132 -15.63 -0.26 -3.36
CA ALA A 132 -14.81 -0.80 -4.46
C ALA A 132 -15.29 -2.17 -4.91
N TYR A 133 -15.59 -3.09 -3.98
CA TYR A 133 -16.15 -4.39 -4.30
C TYR A 133 -17.57 -4.28 -4.86
N LYS A 134 -18.47 -3.56 -4.15
CA LYS A 134 -19.90 -3.52 -4.50
C LYS A 134 -20.20 -2.80 -5.81
N HIS A 135 -19.55 -1.67 -6.06
CA HIS A 135 -19.86 -0.81 -7.22
C HIS A 135 -18.97 -1.12 -8.42
N LEU A 136 -17.71 -1.48 -8.19
CA LEU A 136 -16.71 -1.65 -9.25
C LEU A 136 -16.49 -3.14 -9.60
N GLY A 137 -16.82 -4.06 -8.68
CA GLY A 137 -16.38 -5.45 -8.74
C GLY A 137 -14.88 -5.62 -8.51
N TYR A 138 -14.25 -4.64 -7.81
CA TYR A 138 -12.83 -4.68 -7.51
C TYR A 138 -12.50 -5.72 -6.44
N SER A 139 -11.50 -6.55 -6.72
CA SER A 139 -10.88 -7.45 -5.76
C SER A 139 -9.39 -7.51 -6.04
N ALA A 140 -8.57 -7.23 -5.03
CA ALA A 140 -7.14 -7.39 -5.17
C ALA A 140 -6.79 -8.88 -5.27
N SER A 141 -5.91 -9.24 -6.19
CA SER A 141 -5.58 -10.62 -6.56
C SER A 141 -4.13 -11.01 -6.23
N ILE A 142 -3.23 -10.04 -6.09
CA ILE A 142 -1.81 -10.29 -5.88
C ILE A 142 -1.49 -10.24 -4.39
N ASP A 143 -1.09 -11.39 -3.84
CA ASP A 143 -0.73 -11.51 -2.42
C ASP A 143 0.74 -11.21 -2.18
N ILE A 144 1.03 -10.49 -1.09
CA ILE A 144 2.39 -10.06 -0.74
C ILE A 144 3.34 -11.23 -0.44
N PRO A 145 2.95 -12.35 0.20
CA PRO A 145 3.84 -13.49 0.37
C PRO A 145 4.37 -14.03 -0.96
N ASN A 146 3.49 -14.24 -1.94
CA ASN A 146 3.87 -14.74 -3.27
C ASN A 146 4.77 -13.76 -4.01
N TYR A 147 4.51 -12.46 -3.89
CA TYR A 147 5.37 -11.42 -4.46
C TYR A 147 6.78 -11.47 -3.88
N ILE A 148 6.91 -11.55 -2.55
CA ILE A 148 8.22 -11.59 -1.87
C ILE A 148 8.96 -12.89 -2.21
N GLU A 149 8.28 -14.04 -2.26
CA GLU A 149 8.89 -15.31 -2.64
C GLU A 149 9.46 -15.26 -4.06
N ASN A 150 8.69 -14.72 -5.01
CA ASN A 150 9.15 -14.51 -6.39
C ASN A 150 10.33 -13.53 -6.45
N PHE A 151 10.30 -12.46 -5.66
CA PHE A 151 11.39 -11.50 -5.57
C PHE A 151 12.69 -12.18 -5.07
N ILE A 152 12.60 -12.94 -4.01
CA ILE A 152 13.73 -13.69 -3.44
C ILE A 152 14.29 -14.69 -4.48
N SER A 153 13.43 -15.49 -5.11
CA SER A 153 13.82 -16.49 -6.10
C SER A 153 14.59 -15.86 -7.27
N LYS A 154 14.14 -14.71 -7.75
CA LYS A 154 14.80 -13.98 -8.86
C LYS A 154 16.17 -13.39 -8.47
N ASN A 155 16.41 -13.13 -7.18
CA ASN A 155 17.61 -12.43 -6.70
C ASN A 155 18.56 -13.29 -5.86
N ASN A 156 18.25 -14.56 -5.62
CA ASN A 156 19.14 -15.49 -4.90
C ASN A 156 20.19 -16.17 -5.80
N PHE A 157 20.20 -15.92 -7.11
CA PHE A 157 21.15 -16.49 -8.07
C PHE A 157 22.41 -15.62 -8.27
N SER A 158 22.69 -14.68 -7.35
CA SER A 158 23.85 -13.78 -7.43
C SER A 158 24.82 -14.02 -6.29
#